data_84079520c1165b043609b60d8bf159b2
#
_entry.id   84079520c1165b043609b60d8bf159b2
#
_cell.length_a   1.000
_cell.length_b   1.000
_cell.length_c   1.000
_cell.angle_alpha   90.00
_cell.angle_beta   90.00
_cell.angle_gamma   90.00
#
_symmetry.space_group_name_H-M   'P 1'
#
loop_
_entity.id
_entity.type
_entity.pdbx_description
1 polymer ?
#
loop_
_entity_poly.entity_id
_entity_poly.type
_entity_poly.pdbx_seq_one_letter_code
_entity_poly.pdbx_strand_id
1 'polypeptide(L)'
;MKIILDDRRPLPEDSKYYNCLRTYAECALLLRNIHTISYISLDYDLGEGETGLSVLKYMVECGNDVKHINIHSTHSTGVEKMREYAEQNFPDTELTFNRL
;
A
#
# COMPACT_ATOMS: atom_id res chain seq x y z
N MET A 1 4.19 10.09 -7.23
CA MET A 1 4.77 8.73 -7.25
C MET A 1 3.68 7.69 -7.11
N LYS A 2 3.74 6.65 -7.90
CA LYS A 2 2.80 5.53 -7.88
C LYS A 2 3.53 4.26 -7.45
N ILE A 3 2.96 3.53 -6.50
CA ILE A 3 3.61 2.36 -5.88
C ILE A 3 2.68 1.16 -5.93
N ILE A 4 3.21 0.00 -6.29
CA ILE A 4 2.53 -1.28 -6.14
C ILE A 4 3.39 -2.16 -5.24
N LEU A 5 2.81 -2.66 -4.15
CA LEU A 5 3.51 -3.57 -3.24
C LEU A 5 2.76 -4.89 -3.16
N ASP A 6 3.37 -5.92 -3.69
CA ASP A 6 2.83 -7.28 -3.71
C ASP A 6 4.00 -8.24 -3.81
N ASP A 7 4.06 -9.24 -2.94
CA ASP A 7 5.19 -10.17 -2.90
C ASP A 7 5.15 -11.26 -3.98
N ARG A 8 4.01 -11.50 -4.62
CA ARG A 8 3.84 -12.65 -5.51
C ARG A 8 3.13 -12.42 -6.83
N ARG A 9 2.16 -11.51 -6.89
CA ARG A 9 1.31 -11.37 -8.07
C ARG A 9 2.08 -10.90 -9.30
N PRO A 10 1.66 -11.36 -10.51
CA PRO A 10 2.15 -10.74 -11.74
C PRO A 10 1.79 -9.26 -11.76
N LEU A 11 2.66 -8.45 -12.33
CA LEU A 11 2.44 -7.02 -12.41
C LEU A 11 1.46 -6.70 -13.54
N PRO A 12 0.66 -5.61 -13.41
CA PRO A 12 -0.22 -5.17 -14.50
C PRO A 12 0.58 -4.72 -15.73
N GLU A 13 -0.08 -4.66 -16.88
CA GLU A 13 0.56 -4.28 -18.14
C GLU A 13 1.20 -2.90 -18.10
N ASP A 14 0.62 -1.98 -17.34
CA ASP A 14 1.13 -0.62 -17.19
C ASP A 14 2.12 -0.46 -16.04
N SER A 15 2.65 -1.56 -15.52
CA SER A 15 3.54 -1.56 -14.35
C SER A 15 4.79 -0.69 -14.54
N LYS A 16 5.19 -0.43 -15.77
CA LYS A 16 6.34 0.44 -16.06
C LYS A 16 6.15 1.87 -15.56
N TYR A 17 4.91 2.29 -15.29
CA TYR A 17 4.61 3.61 -14.76
C TYR A 17 4.60 3.65 -13.23
N TYR A 18 4.84 2.51 -12.58
CA TYR A 18 4.76 2.35 -11.13
C TYR A 18 6.10 1.90 -10.56
N ASN A 19 6.30 2.20 -9.29
CA ASN A 19 7.39 1.62 -8.52
C ASN A 19 6.87 0.30 -7.95
N CYS A 20 7.30 -0.81 -8.53
CA CYS A 20 6.82 -2.14 -8.18
C CYS A 20 7.77 -2.76 -7.17
N LEU A 21 7.29 -2.93 -5.94
CA LEU A 21 8.07 -3.42 -4.82
C LEU A 21 7.55 -4.77 -4.36
N ARG A 22 8.44 -5.60 -3.86
CA ARG A 22 8.10 -6.98 -3.47
C ARG A 22 8.17 -7.21 -1.97
N THR A 23 8.81 -6.32 -1.21
CA THR A 23 9.00 -6.51 0.22
C THR A 23 8.61 -5.27 1.01
N TYR A 24 8.26 -5.49 2.28
CA TYR A 24 8.02 -4.40 3.21
C TYR A 24 9.25 -3.50 3.34
N ALA A 25 10.43 -4.10 3.45
CA ALA A 25 11.68 -3.35 3.64
C ALA A 25 11.94 -2.38 2.50
N GLU A 26 11.74 -2.82 1.25
CA GLU A 26 11.87 -1.95 0.09
C GLU A 26 10.90 -0.78 0.14
N CYS A 27 9.66 -1.08 0.49
CA CYS A 27 8.62 -0.06 0.57
C CYS A 27 8.91 0.94 1.70
N ALA A 28 9.31 0.46 2.87
CA ALA A 28 9.64 1.32 4.01
C ALA A 28 10.78 2.28 3.67
N LEU A 29 11.80 1.78 2.97
CA LEU A 29 12.92 2.62 2.55
C LEU A 29 12.44 3.75 1.63
N LEU A 30 11.57 3.42 0.67
CA LEU A 30 11.02 4.42 -0.23
C LEU A 30 10.17 5.45 0.52
N LEU A 31 9.29 4.99 1.40
CA LEU A 31 8.37 5.86 2.15
C LEU A 31 9.09 6.88 3.01
N ARG A 32 10.26 6.53 3.56
CA ARG A 32 11.07 7.45 4.37
C ARG A 32 11.69 8.57 3.55
N ASN A 33 11.81 8.37 2.24
CA ASN A 33 12.52 9.29 1.36
C ASN A 33 11.62 10.10 0.45
N ILE A 34 10.30 9.93 0.54
CA ILE A 34 9.32 10.70 -0.25
C ILE A 34 8.28 11.29 0.69
N HIS A 35 7.58 12.33 0.22
CA HIS A 35 6.51 12.95 1.00
C HIS A 35 5.14 12.66 0.39
N THR A 36 4.99 12.90 -0.90
CA THR A 36 3.70 12.78 -1.59
C THR A 36 3.62 11.49 -2.39
N ILE A 37 2.53 10.74 -2.19
CA ILE A 37 2.23 9.50 -2.91
C ILE A 37 0.92 9.71 -3.64
N SER A 38 0.94 9.66 -4.98
CA SER A 38 -0.28 9.83 -5.76
C SER A 38 -1.15 8.57 -5.74
N TYR A 39 -0.51 7.39 -5.64
CA TYR A 39 -1.21 6.12 -5.64
C TYR A 39 -0.34 5.03 -4.99
N ILE A 40 -0.94 4.25 -4.12
CA ILE A 40 -0.28 3.05 -3.58
C ILE A 40 -1.29 1.90 -3.55
N SER A 41 -0.88 0.76 -4.11
CA SER A 41 -1.69 -0.46 -4.09
C SER A 41 -1.01 -1.49 -3.21
N LEU A 42 -1.74 -2.00 -2.21
CA LEU A 42 -1.20 -2.84 -1.15
C LEU A 42 -1.91 -4.18 -1.06
N ASP A 43 -1.11 -5.26 -1.02
CA ASP A 43 -1.59 -6.56 -0.57
C ASP A 43 -1.56 -6.59 0.97
N TYR A 44 -2.36 -7.45 1.58
CA TYR A 44 -2.30 -7.63 3.02
C TYR A 44 -1.09 -8.48 3.43
N ASP A 45 -0.96 -9.67 2.86
CA ASP A 45 0.11 -10.61 3.21
C ASP A 45 1.35 -10.32 2.37
N LEU A 46 2.42 -9.85 3.02
CA LEU A 46 3.68 -9.53 2.35
C LEU A 46 4.77 -10.55 2.65
N GLY A 47 4.42 -11.66 3.30
CA GLY A 47 5.39 -12.64 3.75
C GLY A 47 6.17 -12.14 4.95
N GLU A 48 6.98 -12.99 5.53
CA GLU A 48 7.91 -12.65 6.64
C GLU A 48 7.28 -11.91 7.82
N GLY A 49 5.97 -12.08 8.03
CA GLY A 49 5.26 -11.48 9.15
C GLY A 49 4.80 -10.05 8.96
N GLU A 50 5.20 -9.40 7.88
CA GLU A 50 4.77 -8.04 7.59
C GLU A 50 3.50 -8.04 6.73
N THR A 51 2.69 -6.98 6.86
CA THR A 51 1.41 -6.87 6.16
C THR A 51 1.21 -5.48 5.56
N GLY A 52 0.22 -5.36 4.68
CA GLY A 52 -0.19 -4.05 4.17
C GLY A 52 -0.63 -3.10 5.28
N LEU A 53 -1.17 -3.64 6.39
CA LEU A 53 -1.51 -2.83 7.55
C LEU A 53 -0.24 -2.21 8.16
N SER A 54 0.86 -2.98 8.22
CA SER A 54 2.16 -2.47 8.68
C SER A 54 2.61 -1.28 7.83
N VAL A 55 2.39 -1.37 6.52
CA VAL A 55 2.75 -0.30 5.58
C VAL A 55 1.92 0.96 5.86
N LEU A 56 0.61 0.80 6.05
CA LEU A 56 -0.27 1.94 6.35
C LEU A 56 0.16 2.64 7.64
N LYS A 57 0.50 1.86 8.66
CA LYS A 57 0.98 2.43 9.93
C LYS A 57 2.29 3.19 9.74
N TYR A 58 3.17 2.66 8.93
CA TYR A 58 4.45 3.32 8.66
C TYR A 58 4.27 4.62 7.87
N MET A 59 3.32 4.64 6.93
CA MET A 59 3.00 5.87 6.21
C MET A 59 2.55 6.99 7.15
N VAL A 60 1.78 6.65 8.18
CA VAL A 60 1.38 7.61 9.21
C VAL A 60 2.60 8.12 9.97
N GLU A 61 3.50 7.23 10.37
CA GLU A 61 4.74 7.61 11.07
C GLU A 61 5.61 8.54 10.22
N CYS A 62 5.71 8.26 8.92
CA CYS A 62 6.51 9.07 8.01
C CYS A 62 5.84 10.40 7.64
N GLY A 63 4.55 10.55 7.94
CA GLY A 63 3.79 11.74 7.57
C GLY A 63 3.55 11.86 6.08
N ASN A 64 3.46 10.73 5.36
CA ASN A 64 3.22 10.76 3.93
C ASN A 64 1.85 11.33 3.58
N ASP A 65 1.81 12.17 2.54
CA ASP A 65 0.56 12.68 1.97
C ASP A 65 0.16 11.75 0.83
N VAL A 66 -0.94 11.02 1.01
CA VAL A 66 -1.38 9.98 0.08
C VAL A 66 -2.72 10.35 -0.54
N LYS A 67 -2.79 10.34 -1.87
CA LYS A 67 -3.99 10.73 -2.61
C LYS A 67 -4.94 9.56 -2.85
N HIS A 68 -4.39 8.35 -3.07
CA HIS A 68 -5.20 7.18 -3.40
C HIS A 68 -4.54 5.92 -2.85
N ILE A 69 -5.30 5.17 -2.05
CA ILE A 69 -4.90 3.86 -1.54
C ILE A 69 -5.81 2.81 -2.17
N ASN A 70 -5.21 1.82 -2.82
CA ASN A 70 -5.93 0.66 -3.32
C ASN A 70 -5.50 -0.56 -2.52
N ILE A 71 -6.48 -1.33 -2.05
CA ILE A 71 -6.21 -2.55 -1.30
C ILE A 71 -6.56 -3.73 -2.20
N HIS A 72 -5.55 -4.46 -2.65
CA HIS A 72 -5.72 -5.63 -3.50
C HIS A 72 -5.30 -6.87 -2.72
N SER A 73 -6.26 -7.56 -2.14
CA SER A 73 -5.96 -8.76 -1.37
C SER A 73 -7.17 -9.68 -1.34
N THR A 74 -6.92 -10.99 -1.25
CA THR A 74 -7.95 -11.99 -1.06
C THR A 74 -8.15 -12.32 0.42
N HIS A 75 -7.35 -11.74 1.31
CA HIS A 75 -7.43 -11.99 2.76
C HIS A 75 -8.52 -11.11 3.38
N SER A 76 -9.74 -11.64 3.50
CA SER A 76 -10.91 -10.84 3.89
C SER A 76 -10.76 -10.10 5.22
N THR A 77 -10.24 -10.76 6.26
CA THR A 77 -10.02 -10.12 7.56
C THR A 77 -8.97 -9.02 7.48
N GLY A 78 -7.91 -9.27 6.70
CA GLY A 78 -6.85 -8.28 6.50
C GLY A 78 -7.32 -7.06 5.76
N VAL A 79 -8.12 -7.26 4.71
CA VAL A 79 -8.72 -6.15 3.95
C VAL A 79 -9.56 -5.28 4.88
N GLU A 80 -10.38 -5.90 5.75
CA GLU A 80 -11.21 -5.16 6.67
C GLU A 80 -10.39 -4.34 7.66
N LYS A 81 -9.31 -4.91 8.19
CA LYS A 81 -8.40 -4.19 9.11
C LYS A 81 -7.74 -3.01 8.42
N MET A 82 -7.30 -3.19 7.19
CA MET A 82 -6.69 -2.12 6.42
C MET A 82 -7.68 -1.01 6.10
N ARG A 83 -8.92 -1.39 5.74
CA ARG A 83 -9.97 -0.44 5.45
C ARG A 83 -10.27 0.43 6.67
N GLU A 84 -10.47 -0.20 7.83
CA GLU A 84 -10.76 0.54 9.06
C GLU A 84 -9.63 1.50 9.42
N TYR A 85 -8.39 1.03 9.33
CA TYR A 85 -7.24 1.86 9.66
C TYR A 85 -7.11 3.04 8.70
N ALA A 86 -7.28 2.78 7.40
CA ALA A 86 -7.17 3.82 6.38
C ALA A 86 -8.27 4.88 6.53
N GLU A 87 -9.49 4.46 6.79
CA GLU A 87 -10.60 5.39 7.00
C GLU A 87 -10.35 6.32 8.20
N GLN A 88 -9.74 5.80 9.26
CA GLN A 88 -9.44 6.58 10.46
C GLN A 88 -8.25 7.51 10.29
N ASN A 89 -7.23 7.08 9.56
CA ASN A 89 -5.95 7.79 9.50
C ASN A 89 -5.70 8.53 8.19
N PHE A 90 -6.46 8.23 7.16
CA PHE A 90 -6.37 8.88 5.84
C PHE A 90 -7.77 9.30 5.36
N PRO A 91 -8.47 10.17 6.14
CA PRO A 91 -9.89 10.47 5.84
C PRO A 91 -10.11 11.18 4.52
N ASP A 92 -9.10 11.87 4.00
CA ASP A 92 -9.21 12.62 2.74
C ASP A 92 -8.64 11.85 1.54
N THR A 93 -8.22 10.60 1.76
CA THR A 93 -7.61 9.77 0.73
C THR A 93 -8.68 8.91 0.07
N GLU A 94 -8.63 8.82 -1.27
CA GLU A 94 -9.52 7.91 -2.00
C GLU A 94 -9.15 6.46 -1.68
N LEU A 95 -10.15 5.62 -1.39
CA LEU A 95 -9.96 4.19 -1.15
C LEU A 95 -10.64 3.38 -2.24
N THR A 96 -9.91 2.41 -2.80
CA THR A 96 -10.48 1.42 -3.72
C THR A 96 -10.01 0.03 -3.31
N PHE A 97 -10.68 -1.00 -3.82
CA PHE A 97 -10.45 -2.38 -3.40
C PHE A 97 -10.39 -3.32 -4.60
N ASN A 98 -9.47 -4.29 -4.54
CA ASN A 98 -9.34 -5.37 -5.54
C ASN A 98 -9.10 -4.91 -6.97
N ARG A 99 -8.36 -3.83 -7.14
CA ARG A 99 -8.04 -3.27 -8.46
C ARG A 99 -6.53 -3.32 -8.70
N LEU A 100 -6.08 -4.41 -9.21
CA LEU A 100 -4.65 -4.50 -9.54
C LEU A 100 -4.47 -4.65 -11.04
#